data_cc8b0aeab32045a7ef7b887bfca2bcc0
#
_entry.id   cc8b0aeab32045a7ef7b887bfca2bcc0
#
_cell.length_a   1.000
_cell.length_b   1.000
_cell.length_c   1.000
_cell.angle_alpha   90.00
_cell.angle_beta   90.00
_cell.angle_gamma   90.00
#
_symmetry.space_group_name_H-M   'P 1'
#
loop_
_entity.id
_entity.type
_entity.pdbx_description
1 polymer ?
#
loop_
_entity_poly.entity_id
_entity_poly.type
_entity_poly.pdbx_seq_one_letter_code
_entity_poly.pdbx_strand_id
1 'polypeptide(L)'
;MLNQFSRTELLFGKEAMEKLANSRVAVFGIGGVGGYTVEALVRSGIGKLDLIDDDKVCLTNLNRQIIATRSTVGKYKVDVMKDRILDINPKAEVNVHKCFYLPETRDEFDFSQYDYVVDAVDTVTAKIQLVMEAKEAGVPIISSMGAGNKLDPTAFQVADIYKTSVCPLAKVMRRELKKRGIKKLKVVYSQETPTRPIEDMAISCRTNCICPPGAAHKCTERRDIPGSTAFVPSVVGLIIAGEVIKDLAGKK
;
A
#
# COMPACT_ATOMS: atom_id res chain seq x y z
N MET A 1 22.39 -12.66 -20.21
CA MET A 1 21.67 -11.90 -21.25
C MET A 1 21.04 -10.69 -20.58
N LEU A 2 21.14 -9.47 -21.14
CA LEU A 2 20.54 -8.26 -20.56
C LEU A 2 19.02 -8.37 -20.55
N ASN A 3 18.40 -7.91 -19.45
CA ASN A 3 16.96 -7.85 -19.26
C ASN A 3 16.56 -6.61 -18.45
N GLN A 4 15.27 -6.39 -18.21
CA GLN A 4 14.74 -5.22 -17.48
C GLN A 4 15.28 -5.07 -16.06
N PHE A 5 15.81 -6.15 -15.45
CA PHE A 5 16.31 -6.15 -14.08
C PHE A 5 17.84 -6.08 -13.98
N SER A 6 18.57 -6.02 -15.11
CA SER A 6 20.03 -6.09 -15.12
C SER A 6 20.72 -5.03 -14.25
N ARG A 7 20.15 -3.82 -14.17
CA ARG A 7 20.69 -2.76 -13.29
C ARG A 7 20.43 -3.02 -11.82
N THR A 8 19.31 -3.63 -11.48
CA THR A 8 18.98 -4.04 -10.11
C THR A 8 19.91 -5.18 -9.68
N GLU A 9 20.18 -6.13 -10.59
CA GLU A 9 21.10 -7.25 -10.35
C GLU A 9 22.54 -6.79 -10.03
N LEU A 10 23.01 -5.68 -10.62
CA LEU A 10 24.31 -5.10 -10.25
C LEU A 10 24.42 -4.67 -8.79
N LEU A 11 23.30 -4.35 -8.14
CA LEU A 11 23.27 -3.95 -6.72
C LEU A 11 23.00 -5.13 -5.78
N PHE A 12 22.08 -6.02 -6.16
CA PHE A 12 21.62 -7.10 -5.29
C PHE A 12 22.33 -8.43 -5.54
N GLY A 13 22.85 -8.65 -6.74
CA GLY A 13 23.46 -9.91 -7.18
C GLY A 13 22.42 -10.92 -7.65
N LYS A 14 22.89 -11.93 -8.37
CA LYS A 14 22.04 -12.92 -9.05
C LYS A 14 21.18 -13.73 -8.09
N GLU A 15 21.74 -14.21 -7.00
CA GLU A 15 21.04 -15.01 -5.98
C GLU A 15 19.85 -14.26 -5.37
N ALA A 16 20.06 -12.98 -5.02
CA ALA A 16 18.96 -12.14 -4.51
C ALA A 16 17.88 -11.91 -5.56
N MET A 17 18.26 -11.72 -6.83
CA MET A 17 17.28 -11.55 -7.92
C MET A 17 16.46 -12.83 -8.16
N GLU A 18 17.08 -14.01 -8.06
CA GLU A 18 16.37 -15.30 -8.13
C GLU A 18 15.38 -15.45 -6.97
N LYS A 19 15.76 -15.03 -5.76
CA LYS A 19 14.88 -15.04 -4.60
C LYS A 19 13.70 -14.09 -4.79
N LEU A 20 13.94 -12.85 -5.23
CA LEU A 20 12.88 -11.87 -5.51
C LEU A 20 11.91 -12.37 -6.58
N ALA A 21 12.42 -12.99 -7.64
CA ALA A 21 11.59 -13.55 -8.72
C ALA A 21 10.67 -14.68 -8.25
N ASN A 22 11.03 -15.40 -7.20
CA ASN A 22 10.22 -16.46 -6.61
C ASN A 22 9.34 -15.99 -5.45
N SER A 23 9.60 -14.80 -4.91
CA SER A 23 8.86 -14.25 -3.77
C SER A 23 7.44 -13.82 -4.13
N ARG A 24 6.50 -14.11 -3.23
CA ARG A 24 5.09 -13.73 -3.30
C ARG A 24 4.75 -12.66 -2.29
N VAL A 25 4.38 -11.48 -2.76
CA VAL A 25 4.05 -10.32 -1.92
C VAL A 25 2.58 -9.98 -2.06
N ALA A 26 1.86 -9.94 -0.93
CA ALA A 26 0.48 -9.47 -0.88
C ALA A 26 0.44 -7.97 -0.55
N VAL A 27 -0.28 -7.19 -1.37
CA VAL A 27 -0.45 -5.74 -1.17
C VAL A 27 -1.92 -5.43 -0.96
N PHE A 28 -2.25 -5.05 0.26
CA PHE A 28 -3.58 -4.64 0.66
C PHE A 28 -3.75 -3.13 0.52
N GLY A 29 -4.66 -2.71 -0.37
CA GLY A 29 -4.90 -1.32 -0.76
C GLY A 29 -4.04 -0.86 -1.95
N ILE A 30 -4.67 -0.66 -3.12
CA ILE A 30 -4.03 -0.22 -4.36
C ILE A 30 -4.34 1.27 -4.63
N GLY A 31 -4.12 2.07 -3.59
CA GLY A 31 -4.31 3.52 -3.61
C GLY A 31 -3.03 4.29 -3.95
N GLY A 32 -2.93 5.50 -3.39
CA GLY A 32 -1.77 6.39 -3.60
C GLY A 32 -0.45 5.84 -3.05
N VAL A 33 -0.49 5.05 -1.97
CA VAL A 33 0.69 4.37 -1.41
C VAL A 33 0.90 3.01 -2.08
N GLY A 34 -0.11 2.12 -2.01
CA GLY A 34 0.03 0.76 -2.49
C GLY A 34 0.30 0.67 -3.99
N GLY A 35 -0.29 1.54 -4.82
CA GLY A 35 0.00 1.58 -6.25
C GLY A 35 1.49 1.82 -6.56
N TYR A 36 2.12 2.78 -5.88
CA TYR A 36 3.56 3.02 -6.04
C TYR A 36 4.42 1.95 -5.38
N THR A 37 3.93 1.30 -4.32
CA THR A 37 4.61 0.13 -3.76
C THR A 37 4.67 -1.00 -4.79
N VAL A 38 3.54 -1.37 -5.39
CA VAL A 38 3.47 -2.41 -6.42
C VAL A 38 4.35 -2.07 -7.63
N GLU A 39 4.30 -0.82 -8.10
CA GLU A 39 5.15 -0.33 -9.19
C GLU A 39 6.64 -0.60 -8.92
N ALA A 40 7.11 -0.24 -7.74
CA ALA A 40 8.50 -0.42 -7.37
C ALA A 40 8.86 -1.90 -7.14
N LEU A 41 7.96 -2.71 -6.57
CA LEU A 41 8.16 -4.14 -6.37
C LEU A 41 8.35 -4.86 -7.71
N VAL A 42 7.45 -4.64 -8.67
CA VAL A 42 7.54 -5.30 -9.98
C VAL A 42 8.78 -4.86 -10.76
N ARG A 43 9.15 -3.57 -10.71
CA ARG A 43 10.37 -3.03 -11.35
C ARG A 43 11.66 -3.54 -10.71
N SER A 44 11.59 -4.01 -9.48
CA SER A 44 12.73 -4.59 -8.75
C SER A 44 12.81 -6.11 -8.85
N GLY A 45 11.88 -6.75 -9.57
CA GLY A 45 11.97 -8.17 -9.89
C GLY A 45 11.13 -9.09 -9.02
N ILE A 46 10.20 -8.58 -8.20
CA ILE A 46 9.21 -9.44 -7.51
C ILE A 46 8.37 -10.16 -8.57
N GLY A 47 8.36 -11.50 -8.48
CA GLY A 47 7.73 -12.36 -9.48
C GLY A 47 6.28 -12.70 -9.20
N LYS A 48 5.81 -12.64 -7.95
CA LYS A 48 4.44 -13.00 -7.60
C LYS A 48 3.79 -11.92 -6.73
N LEU A 49 2.62 -11.46 -7.14
CA LEU A 49 1.90 -10.37 -6.50
C LEU A 49 0.43 -10.72 -6.31
N ASP A 50 -0.07 -10.53 -5.10
CA ASP A 50 -1.49 -10.54 -4.78
C ASP A 50 -1.95 -9.11 -4.50
N LEU A 51 -2.94 -8.63 -5.25
CA LEU A 51 -3.46 -7.27 -5.21
C LEU A 51 -4.86 -7.28 -4.61
N ILE A 52 -5.05 -6.61 -3.49
CA ILE A 52 -6.31 -6.61 -2.76
C ILE A 52 -6.86 -5.19 -2.66
N ASP A 53 -7.95 -4.89 -3.34
CA ASP A 53 -8.67 -3.60 -3.31
C ASP A 53 -10.02 -3.78 -4.01
N ASP A 54 -11.11 -3.30 -3.43
CA ASP A 54 -12.48 -3.39 -3.98
C ASP A 54 -12.89 -2.17 -4.80
N ASP A 55 -12.10 -1.10 -4.73
CA ASP A 55 -12.42 0.18 -5.34
C ASP A 55 -12.24 0.17 -6.87
N LYS A 56 -13.02 1.03 -7.51
CA LYS A 56 -12.78 1.48 -8.89
C LYS A 56 -12.00 2.79 -8.90
N VAL A 57 -11.28 3.03 -9.98
CA VAL A 57 -10.57 4.29 -10.21
C VAL A 57 -11.61 5.42 -10.30
N CYS A 58 -11.47 6.43 -9.43
CA CYS A 58 -12.27 7.64 -9.42
C CYS A 58 -11.48 8.82 -10.03
N LEU A 59 -12.19 9.79 -10.61
CA LEU A 59 -11.56 10.99 -11.17
C LEU A 59 -10.68 11.73 -10.15
N THR A 60 -11.08 11.79 -8.89
CA THR A 60 -10.30 12.41 -7.81
C THR A 60 -9.04 11.63 -7.42
N ASN A 61 -8.82 10.45 -7.97
CA ASN A 61 -7.60 9.68 -7.74
C ASN A 61 -6.44 10.09 -8.66
N LEU A 62 -6.75 10.80 -9.77
CA LEU A 62 -5.77 11.17 -10.79
C LEU A 62 -4.62 12.02 -10.24
N ASN A 63 -4.87 12.74 -9.16
CA ASN A 63 -3.85 13.61 -8.57
C ASN A 63 -2.72 12.86 -7.85
N ARG A 64 -2.91 11.53 -7.53
CA ARG A 64 -1.94 10.83 -6.68
C ARG A 64 -1.81 9.31 -6.89
N GLN A 65 -2.72 8.66 -7.62
CA GLN A 65 -2.65 7.21 -7.84
C GLN A 65 -2.07 6.93 -9.21
N ILE A 66 -0.98 6.15 -9.29
CA ILE A 66 -0.24 5.86 -10.52
C ILE A 66 -1.09 5.19 -11.60
N ILE A 67 -2.07 4.40 -11.19
CA ILE A 67 -3.00 3.69 -12.09
C ILE A 67 -4.15 4.57 -12.58
N ALA A 68 -4.35 5.73 -11.94
CA ALA A 68 -5.48 6.59 -12.23
C ALA A 68 -5.14 7.54 -13.38
N THR A 69 -5.75 7.30 -14.52
CA THR A 69 -5.72 8.14 -15.72
C THR A 69 -7.14 8.32 -16.24
N ARG A 70 -7.36 9.24 -17.18
CA ARG A 70 -8.69 9.45 -17.78
C ARG A 70 -9.25 8.17 -18.41
N SER A 71 -8.39 7.35 -19.02
CA SER A 71 -8.78 6.09 -19.69
C SER A 71 -9.05 4.94 -18.73
N THR A 72 -8.67 5.07 -17.45
CA THR A 72 -8.87 4.02 -16.44
C THR A 72 -10.00 4.31 -15.45
N VAL A 73 -10.56 5.54 -15.44
CA VAL A 73 -11.72 5.89 -14.58
C VAL A 73 -12.85 4.89 -14.78
N GLY A 74 -13.40 4.37 -13.68
CA GLY A 74 -14.47 3.38 -13.65
C GLY A 74 -14.03 1.91 -13.69
N LYS A 75 -12.78 1.62 -14.02
CA LYS A 75 -12.21 0.25 -13.95
C LYS A 75 -11.80 -0.09 -12.52
N TYR A 76 -11.78 -1.38 -12.17
CA TYR A 76 -11.25 -1.81 -10.87
C TYR A 76 -9.76 -1.50 -10.77
N LYS A 77 -9.32 -0.99 -9.63
CA LYS A 77 -7.92 -0.62 -9.39
C LYS A 77 -6.98 -1.81 -9.55
N VAL A 78 -7.37 -2.96 -9.04
CA VAL A 78 -6.56 -4.19 -9.12
C VAL A 78 -6.39 -4.68 -10.55
N ASP A 79 -7.42 -4.56 -11.41
CA ASP A 79 -7.32 -4.94 -12.82
C ASP A 79 -6.34 -4.02 -13.57
N VAL A 80 -6.50 -2.71 -13.39
CA VAL A 80 -5.60 -1.72 -14.03
C VAL A 80 -4.15 -1.92 -13.57
N MET A 81 -3.95 -2.24 -12.29
CA MET A 81 -2.61 -2.49 -11.77
C MET A 81 -2.03 -3.80 -12.31
N LYS A 82 -2.85 -4.85 -12.46
CA LYS A 82 -2.43 -6.10 -13.10
C LYS A 82 -1.96 -5.89 -14.54
N ASP A 83 -2.72 -5.17 -15.35
CA ASP A 83 -2.35 -4.86 -16.73
C ASP A 83 -1.00 -4.13 -16.78
N ARG A 84 -0.81 -3.17 -15.87
CA ARG A 84 0.45 -2.43 -15.74
C ARG A 84 1.63 -3.30 -15.32
N ILE A 85 1.43 -4.22 -14.38
CA ILE A 85 2.46 -5.18 -13.96
C ILE A 85 2.90 -6.05 -15.13
N LEU A 86 1.95 -6.59 -15.88
CA LEU A 86 2.23 -7.48 -17.01
C LEU A 86 2.91 -6.76 -18.18
N ASP A 87 2.70 -5.46 -18.34
CA ASP A 87 3.43 -4.62 -19.30
C ASP A 87 4.89 -4.38 -18.86
N ILE A 88 5.16 -4.29 -17.55
CA ILE A 88 6.51 -4.15 -17.00
C ILE A 88 7.25 -5.49 -16.92
N ASN A 89 6.58 -6.52 -16.43
CA ASN A 89 7.11 -7.87 -16.27
C ASN A 89 6.09 -8.91 -16.77
N PRO A 90 6.12 -9.31 -18.04
CA PRO A 90 5.19 -10.29 -18.62
C PRO A 90 5.24 -11.67 -17.96
N LYS A 91 6.29 -11.95 -17.17
CA LYS A 91 6.46 -13.23 -16.46
C LYS A 91 5.91 -13.21 -15.04
N ALA A 92 5.42 -12.07 -14.57
CA ALA A 92 4.87 -11.96 -13.22
C ALA A 92 3.56 -12.76 -13.08
N GLU A 93 3.44 -13.47 -11.97
CA GLU A 93 2.19 -14.08 -11.55
C GLU A 93 1.40 -13.07 -10.73
N VAL A 94 0.19 -12.70 -11.19
CA VAL A 94 -0.61 -11.65 -10.55
C VAL A 94 -2.01 -12.16 -10.26
N ASN A 95 -2.33 -12.26 -8.98
CA ASN A 95 -3.67 -12.55 -8.47
C ASN A 95 -4.36 -11.25 -8.08
N VAL A 96 -5.63 -11.11 -8.42
CA VAL A 96 -6.45 -9.95 -8.09
C VAL A 96 -7.64 -10.35 -7.24
N HIS A 97 -7.83 -9.61 -6.13
CA HIS A 97 -8.91 -9.81 -5.19
C HIS A 97 -9.73 -8.51 -5.10
N LYS A 98 -10.94 -8.55 -5.66
CA LYS A 98 -11.88 -7.41 -5.70
C LYS A 98 -12.73 -7.40 -4.44
N CYS A 99 -12.10 -7.31 -3.29
CA CYS A 99 -12.78 -7.36 -2.01
C CYS A 99 -12.21 -6.30 -1.05
N PHE A 100 -13.06 -5.85 -0.14
CA PHE A 100 -12.66 -5.02 0.99
C PHE A 100 -12.20 -5.94 2.12
N TYR A 101 -10.92 -5.82 2.50
CA TYR A 101 -10.39 -6.65 3.57
C TYR A 101 -10.89 -6.20 4.95
N LEU A 102 -11.60 -7.07 5.63
CA LEU A 102 -12.12 -6.91 6.99
C LEU A 102 -11.96 -8.21 7.77
N PRO A 103 -12.18 -8.21 9.10
CA PRO A 103 -12.19 -9.45 9.88
C PRO A 103 -13.14 -10.53 9.34
N GLU A 104 -14.25 -10.13 8.71
CA GLU A 104 -15.27 -11.02 8.15
C GLU A 104 -14.82 -11.70 6.85
N THR A 105 -13.86 -11.10 6.11
CA THR A 105 -13.32 -11.64 4.84
C THR A 105 -11.94 -12.28 5.02
N ARG A 106 -11.42 -12.33 6.24
CA ARG A 106 -10.06 -12.83 6.52
C ARG A 106 -9.82 -14.25 6.04
N ASP A 107 -10.83 -15.13 6.16
CA ASP A 107 -10.73 -16.56 5.84
C ASP A 107 -10.62 -16.82 4.32
N GLU A 108 -10.78 -15.79 3.48
CA GLU A 108 -10.51 -15.83 2.05
C GLU A 108 -9.00 -15.81 1.72
N PHE A 109 -8.15 -15.54 2.72
CA PHE A 109 -6.71 -15.35 2.55
C PHE A 109 -5.89 -16.30 3.41
N ASP A 110 -5.09 -17.12 2.78
CA ASP A 110 -4.07 -17.94 3.46
C ASP A 110 -2.74 -17.17 3.51
N PHE A 111 -2.49 -16.53 4.65
CA PHE A 111 -1.29 -15.73 4.85
C PHE A 111 0.01 -16.56 4.78
N SER A 112 -0.05 -17.88 5.03
CA SER A 112 1.13 -18.76 4.96
C SER A 112 1.73 -18.87 3.55
N GLN A 113 0.97 -18.48 2.52
CA GLN A 113 1.43 -18.48 1.13
C GLN A 113 2.26 -17.24 0.76
N TYR A 114 2.34 -16.22 1.62
CA TYR A 114 3.03 -14.98 1.34
C TYR A 114 4.42 -14.96 1.96
N ASP A 115 5.40 -14.47 1.22
CA ASP A 115 6.74 -14.19 1.75
C ASP A 115 6.80 -12.82 2.43
N TYR A 116 5.86 -11.92 2.08
CA TYR A 116 5.74 -10.59 2.68
C TYR A 116 4.34 -10.00 2.51
N VAL A 117 3.89 -9.25 3.51
CA VAL A 117 2.62 -8.53 3.48
C VAL A 117 2.86 -7.03 3.53
N VAL A 118 2.20 -6.28 2.66
CA VAL A 118 2.16 -4.82 2.68
C VAL A 118 0.77 -4.34 3.05
N ASP A 119 0.69 -3.59 4.14
CA ASP A 119 -0.52 -2.91 4.58
C ASP A 119 -0.50 -1.44 4.12
N ALA A 120 -1.26 -1.15 3.07
CA ALA A 120 -1.48 0.19 2.53
C ALA A 120 -2.97 0.61 2.56
N VAL A 121 -3.79 -0.07 3.39
CA VAL A 121 -5.20 0.29 3.59
C VAL A 121 -5.33 1.52 4.51
N ASP A 122 -6.47 2.21 4.47
CA ASP A 122 -6.75 3.39 5.29
C ASP A 122 -7.65 3.11 6.51
N THR A 123 -8.21 1.91 6.62
CA THR A 123 -9.13 1.50 7.68
C THR A 123 -8.37 0.89 8.86
N VAL A 124 -8.53 1.45 10.06
CA VAL A 124 -7.84 0.99 11.28
C VAL A 124 -8.16 -0.46 11.62
N THR A 125 -9.41 -0.89 11.48
CA THR A 125 -9.83 -2.27 11.75
C THR A 125 -9.11 -3.25 10.83
N ALA A 126 -9.07 -2.98 9.53
CA ALA A 126 -8.35 -3.80 8.55
C ALA A 126 -6.85 -3.86 8.87
N LYS A 127 -6.21 -2.71 9.18
CA LYS A 127 -4.79 -2.67 9.57
C LYS A 127 -4.46 -3.57 10.76
N ILE A 128 -5.30 -3.51 11.80
CA ILE A 128 -5.12 -4.34 12.99
C ILE A 128 -5.22 -5.81 12.64
N GLN A 129 -6.24 -6.19 11.86
CA GLN A 129 -6.45 -7.57 11.44
C GLN A 129 -5.28 -8.09 10.60
N LEU A 130 -4.81 -7.32 9.61
CA LEU A 130 -3.64 -7.67 8.79
C LEU A 130 -2.40 -7.97 9.63
N VAL A 131 -2.15 -7.14 10.66
CA VAL A 131 -1.01 -7.34 11.56
C VAL A 131 -1.18 -8.61 12.40
N MET A 132 -2.41 -8.91 12.84
CA MET A 132 -2.70 -10.12 13.62
C MET A 132 -2.50 -11.38 12.78
N GLU A 133 -3.07 -11.44 11.57
CA GLU A 133 -2.95 -12.58 10.65
C GLU A 133 -1.49 -12.82 10.21
N ALA A 134 -0.79 -11.75 9.80
CA ALA A 134 0.62 -11.87 9.41
C ALA A 134 1.49 -12.39 10.56
N LYS A 135 1.20 -11.95 11.81
CA LYS A 135 1.90 -12.44 12.99
C LYS A 135 1.58 -13.90 13.27
N GLU A 136 0.32 -14.31 13.19
CA GLU A 136 -0.12 -15.68 13.41
C GLU A 136 0.52 -16.64 12.38
N ALA A 137 0.55 -16.23 11.12
CA ALA A 137 1.22 -16.98 10.04
C ALA A 137 2.76 -16.91 10.07
N GLY A 138 3.36 -16.07 10.92
CA GLY A 138 4.81 -15.87 10.96
C GLY A 138 5.38 -15.12 9.76
N VAL A 139 4.55 -14.41 9.00
CA VAL A 139 4.92 -13.67 7.78
C VAL A 139 5.33 -12.24 8.13
N PRO A 140 6.43 -11.71 7.58
CA PRO A 140 6.80 -10.32 7.75
C PRO A 140 5.78 -9.37 7.15
N ILE A 141 5.51 -8.27 7.87
CA ILE A 141 4.58 -7.22 7.44
C ILE A 141 5.18 -5.84 7.63
N ILE A 142 4.92 -4.94 6.67
CA ILE A 142 5.18 -3.50 6.79
C ILE A 142 3.88 -2.72 6.59
N SER A 143 3.65 -1.74 7.45
CA SER A 143 2.41 -0.96 7.43
C SER A 143 2.68 0.52 7.14
N SER A 144 1.94 1.08 6.19
CA SER A 144 1.89 2.52 5.96
C SER A 144 1.09 3.21 7.06
N MET A 145 1.67 4.23 7.70
CA MET A 145 0.89 5.12 8.54
C MET A 145 0.26 6.26 7.70
N GLY A 146 -0.32 7.27 8.33
CA GLY A 146 -1.05 8.31 7.61
C GLY A 146 -0.19 9.12 6.64
N ALA A 147 -0.52 9.08 5.35
CA ALA A 147 0.11 9.85 4.28
C ALA A 147 -0.74 11.05 3.81
N GLY A 148 -1.97 11.17 4.30
CA GLY A 148 -2.82 12.33 4.00
C GLY A 148 -2.50 13.57 4.84
N ASN A 149 -2.89 14.74 4.34
CA ASN A 149 -2.73 16.04 5.01
C ASN A 149 -1.26 16.39 5.30
N LYS A 150 -0.36 16.05 4.39
CA LYS A 150 1.09 16.25 4.49
C LYS A 150 1.66 16.83 3.20
N LEU A 151 2.73 17.59 3.33
CA LEU A 151 3.38 18.28 2.22
C LEU A 151 4.88 17.96 2.14
N ASP A 152 5.48 17.43 3.21
CA ASP A 152 6.89 17.07 3.23
C ASP A 152 7.10 15.55 3.07
N PRO A 153 7.46 15.09 1.86
CA PRO A 153 7.77 13.68 1.64
C PRO A 153 9.09 13.24 2.30
N THR A 154 9.98 14.18 2.67
CA THR A 154 11.27 13.87 3.29
C THR A 154 11.16 13.60 4.79
N ALA A 155 10.03 13.97 5.41
CA ALA A 155 9.75 13.72 6.82
C ALA A 155 9.31 12.26 7.11
N PHE A 156 9.23 11.40 6.09
CA PHE A 156 8.89 10.00 6.29
C PHE A 156 10.10 9.15 6.70
N GLN A 157 9.84 8.24 7.64
CA GLN A 157 10.84 7.37 8.24
C GLN A 157 10.32 5.95 8.38
N VAL A 158 11.24 4.99 8.33
CA VAL A 158 11.01 3.59 8.69
C VAL A 158 11.32 3.42 10.17
N ALA A 159 10.39 2.86 10.93
CA ALA A 159 10.58 2.62 12.35
C ALA A 159 9.77 1.42 12.84
N ASP A 160 10.06 0.99 14.07
CA ASP A 160 9.10 0.19 14.82
C ASP A 160 7.93 1.08 15.29
N ILE A 161 6.70 0.55 15.25
CA ILE A 161 5.48 1.29 15.63
C ILE A 161 5.61 1.95 17.02
N TYR A 162 6.30 1.31 17.97
CA TYR A 162 6.48 1.83 19.32
C TYR A 162 7.54 2.94 19.44
N LYS A 163 8.31 3.18 18.38
CA LYS A 163 9.28 4.29 18.27
C LYS A 163 8.74 5.48 17.47
N THR A 164 7.47 5.42 17.03
CA THR A 164 6.86 6.51 16.26
C THR A 164 6.40 7.66 17.16
N SER A 165 6.35 8.86 16.59
CA SER A 165 5.88 10.09 17.24
C SER A 165 4.94 10.87 16.31
N VAL A 166 4.34 11.94 16.77
CA VAL A 166 3.53 12.92 16.01
C VAL A 166 2.30 12.31 15.30
N CYS A 167 2.46 11.26 14.49
CA CYS A 167 1.42 10.70 13.62
C CYS A 167 0.19 10.21 14.40
N PRO A 168 -1.03 10.76 14.18
CA PRO A 168 -2.25 10.36 14.88
C PRO A 168 -2.63 8.90 14.66
N LEU A 169 -2.51 8.41 13.41
CA LEU A 169 -2.81 7.01 13.08
C LEU A 169 -1.86 6.05 13.81
N ALA A 170 -0.56 6.36 13.83
CA ALA A 170 0.41 5.56 14.58
C ALA A 170 0.09 5.52 16.09
N LYS A 171 -0.40 6.61 16.67
CA LYS A 171 -0.84 6.66 18.07
C LYS A 171 -2.01 5.68 18.33
N VAL A 172 -2.97 5.64 17.43
CA VAL A 172 -4.11 4.69 17.53
C VAL A 172 -3.61 3.26 17.39
N MET A 173 -2.80 2.97 16.37
CA MET A 173 -2.25 1.64 16.11
C MET A 173 -1.42 1.13 17.29
N ARG A 174 -0.53 1.95 17.87
CA ARG A 174 0.24 1.56 19.07
C ARG A 174 -0.66 1.11 20.21
N ARG A 175 -1.71 1.87 20.49
CA ARG A 175 -2.64 1.55 21.58
C ARG A 175 -3.35 0.23 21.33
N GLU A 176 -3.88 0.05 20.13
CA GLU A 176 -4.68 -1.13 19.79
C GLU A 176 -3.84 -2.40 19.65
N LEU A 177 -2.64 -2.29 19.07
CA LEU A 177 -1.70 -3.42 18.94
C LEU A 177 -1.12 -3.85 20.29
N LYS A 178 -0.85 -2.89 21.20
CA LYS A 178 -0.40 -3.21 22.57
C LYS A 178 -1.42 -4.06 23.34
N LYS A 179 -2.72 -3.73 23.22
CA LYS A 179 -3.81 -4.53 23.84
C LYS A 179 -3.85 -5.97 23.32
N ARG A 180 -3.38 -6.21 22.08
CA ARG A 180 -3.37 -7.52 21.41
C ARG A 180 -2.03 -8.25 21.54
N GLY A 181 -1.12 -7.74 22.37
CA GLY A 181 0.17 -8.38 22.62
C GLY A 181 1.16 -8.32 21.45
N ILE A 182 0.93 -7.46 20.46
CA ILE A 182 1.89 -7.21 19.38
C ILE A 182 3.08 -6.43 19.92
N LYS A 183 4.28 -7.02 19.85
CA LYS A 183 5.50 -6.43 20.44
C LYS A 183 6.28 -5.53 19.46
N LYS A 184 6.10 -5.71 18.16
CA LYS A 184 6.79 -4.92 17.12
C LYS A 184 5.98 -4.92 15.82
N LEU A 185 6.12 -3.85 15.05
CA LEU A 185 5.60 -3.74 13.69
C LEU A 185 6.47 -2.73 12.94
N LYS A 186 7.03 -3.14 11.79
CA LYS A 186 7.72 -2.21 10.88
C LYS A 186 6.70 -1.29 10.22
N VAL A 187 6.92 0.01 10.31
CA VAL A 187 6.02 1.02 9.73
C VAL A 187 6.79 2.10 8.98
N VAL A 188 6.12 2.70 8.00
CA VAL A 188 6.53 3.96 7.40
C VAL A 188 5.60 5.05 7.91
N TYR A 189 6.15 6.07 8.57
CA TYR A 189 5.38 7.15 9.16
C TYR A 189 6.09 8.49 8.99
N SER A 190 5.37 9.60 9.10
CA SER A 190 5.92 10.94 9.03
C SER A 190 5.97 11.59 10.40
N GLN A 191 7.02 12.39 10.63
CA GLN A 191 7.15 13.30 11.77
C GLN A 191 6.53 14.67 11.52
N GLU A 192 6.01 14.90 10.31
CA GLU A 192 5.26 16.13 10.00
C GLU A 192 3.91 16.13 10.72
N THR A 193 3.59 17.24 11.36
CA THR A 193 2.23 17.47 11.89
C THR A 193 1.25 17.59 10.73
N PRO A 194 0.15 16.82 10.70
CA PRO A 194 -0.82 16.93 9.62
C PRO A 194 -1.37 18.35 9.48
N THR A 195 -1.37 18.86 8.25
CA THR A 195 -1.97 20.14 7.91
C THR A 195 -3.50 20.02 7.98
N ARG A 196 -4.18 21.02 8.53
CA ARG A 196 -5.65 21.04 8.48
C ARG A 196 -6.10 21.33 7.05
N PRO A 197 -6.94 20.46 6.44
CA PRO A 197 -7.49 20.72 5.12
C PRO A 197 -8.32 22.01 5.09
N ILE A 198 -8.31 22.68 3.95
CA ILE A 198 -9.22 23.81 3.70
C ILE A 198 -10.63 23.25 3.55
N GLU A 199 -11.56 23.70 4.39
CA GLU A 199 -12.96 23.30 4.34
C GLU A 199 -13.69 24.11 3.24
N ASP A 200 -13.77 23.53 2.04
CA ASP A 200 -14.55 24.09 0.93
C ASP A 200 -15.54 23.04 0.43
N MET A 201 -16.82 23.30 0.70
CA MET A 201 -17.92 22.39 0.32
C MET A 201 -18.11 22.31 -1.20
N ALA A 202 -17.67 23.33 -1.97
CA ALA A 202 -17.80 23.34 -3.42
C ALA A 202 -16.87 22.34 -4.12
N ILE A 203 -15.70 22.06 -3.52
CA ILE A 203 -14.69 21.13 -4.06
C ILE A 203 -14.61 19.80 -3.28
N SER A 204 -15.46 19.61 -2.27
CA SER A 204 -15.46 18.42 -1.45
C SER A 204 -16.20 17.27 -2.13
N CYS A 205 -15.57 16.09 -2.24
CA CYS A 205 -16.29 14.86 -2.63
C CYS A 205 -17.39 14.45 -1.64
N ARG A 206 -17.46 15.09 -0.48
CA ARG A 206 -18.50 14.83 0.51
C ARG A 206 -19.87 15.37 0.05
N THR A 207 -19.88 16.49 -0.65
CA THR A 207 -21.08 17.15 -1.19
C THR A 207 -21.29 16.89 -2.68
N ASN A 208 -20.20 16.75 -3.43
CA ASN A 208 -20.20 16.61 -4.89
C ASN A 208 -19.47 15.31 -5.27
N CYS A 209 -20.04 14.15 -4.88
CA CYS A 209 -19.46 12.85 -5.19
C CYS A 209 -19.56 12.55 -6.69
N ILE A 210 -18.39 12.34 -7.32
CA ILE A 210 -18.24 11.94 -8.73
C ILE A 210 -17.68 10.51 -8.85
N CYS A 211 -17.90 9.67 -7.83
CA CYS A 211 -17.48 8.27 -7.86
C CYS A 211 -18.21 7.51 -8.99
N PRO A 212 -17.55 6.53 -9.63
CA PRO A 212 -18.18 5.70 -10.64
C PRO A 212 -19.42 4.98 -10.09
N PRO A 213 -20.43 4.71 -10.92
CA PRO A 213 -21.59 3.91 -10.52
C PRO A 213 -21.16 2.55 -9.99
N GLY A 214 -21.80 2.08 -8.89
CA GLY A 214 -21.50 0.80 -8.27
C GLY A 214 -20.20 0.77 -7.47
N ALA A 215 -19.66 1.91 -7.04
CA ALA A 215 -18.62 1.96 -6.02
C ALA A 215 -19.19 1.45 -4.69
N ALA A 216 -18.51 0.45 -4.07
CA ALA A 216 -18.96 -0.14 -2.81
C ALA A 216 -18.91 0.84 -1.64
N HIS A 217 -17.96 1.79 -1.66
CA HIS A 217 -17.80 2.82 -0.65
C HIS A 217 -17.93 4.22 -1.25
N LYS A 218 -18.87 5.01 -0.70
CA LYS A 218 -19.08 6.40 -1.14
C LYS A 218 -18.23 7.36 -0.31
N CYS A 219 -17.62 8.34 -0.97
CA CYS A 219 -16.90 9.42 -0.29
C CYS A 219 -17.78 10.19 0.69
N THR A 220 -19.09 10.23 0.46
CA THR A 220 -20.10 10.89 1.33
C THR A 220 -20.23 10.26 2.70
N GLU A 221 -19.84 8.98 2.86
CA GLU A 221 -19.92 8.23 4.12
C GLU A 221 -18.65 8.41 4.99
N ARG A 222 -17.60 8.98 4.42
CA ARG A 222 -16.35 9.21 5.15
C ARG A 222 -16.49 10.40 6.10
N ARG A 223 -16.05 10.23 7.34
CA ARG A 223 -16.05 11.29 8.35
C ARG A 223 -15.20 12.50 7.91
N ASP A 224 -14.00 12.22 7.35
CA ASP A 224 -13.09 13.22 6.84
C ASP A 224 -12.49 12.74 5.51
N ILE A 225 -12.33 13.68 4.56
CA ILE A 225 -11.61 13.43 3.31
C ILE A 225 -10.26 14.13 3.42
N PRO A 226 -9.16 13.39 3.61
CA PRO A 226 -7.86 14.00 3.74
C PRO A 226 -7.39 14.62 2.42
N GLY A 227 -6.76 15.79 2.50
CA GLY A 227 -6.00 16.34 1.40
C GLY A 227 -4.82 15.43 1.04
N SER A 228 -4.44 15.42 -0.23
CA SER A 228 -3.31 14.62 -0.70
C SER A 228 -2.68 15.22 -1.95
N THR A 229 -1.40 14.92 -2.15
CA THR A 229 -0.58 15.35 -3.28
C THR A 229 -0.03 14.14 -4.03
N ALA A 230 0.54 14.37 -5.22
CA ALA A 230 1.17 13.29 -5.99
C ALA A 230 2.45 12.74 -5.34
N PHE A 231 3.20 13.61 -4.69
CA PHE A 231 4.57 13.32 -4.25
C PHE A 231 4.68 12.75 -2.82
N VAL A 232 3.67 12.91 -1.96
CA VAL A 232 3.72 12.38 -0.60
C VAL A 232 3.40 10.90 -0.56
N PRO A 233 2.21 10.41 -0.98
CA PRO A 233 1.91 8.98 -0.91
C PRO A 233 2.79 8.13 -1.83
N SER A 234 3.27 8.70 -2.95
CA SER A 234 4.19 8.00 -3.86
C SER A 234 5.52 7.69 -3.20
N VAL A 235 6.12 8.66 -2.51
CA VAL A 235 7.38 8.46 -1.78
C VAL A 235 7.22 7.43 -0.67
N VAL A 236 6.10 7.46 0.06
CA VAL A 236 5.79 6.42 1.07
C VAL A 236 5.77 5.04 0.44
N GLY A 237 5.10 4.89 -0.71
CA GLY A 237 5.04 3.61 -1.44
C GLY A 237 6.41 3.11 -1.90
N LEU A 238 7.26 4.01 -2.39
CA LEU A 238 8.63 3.68 -2.81
C LEU A 238 9.51 3.28 -1.62
N ILE A 239 9.39 3.94 -0.46
CA ILE A 239 10.10 3.56 0.77
C ILE A 239 9.67 2.16 1.22
N ILE A 240 8.36 1.88 1.25
CA ILE A 240 7.83 0.56 1.61
C ILE A 240 8.39 -0.53 0.70
N ALA A 241 8.34 -0.32 -0.61
CA ALA A 241 8.87 -1.29 -1.56
C ALA A 241 10.37 -1.54 -1.37
N GLY A 242 11.15 -0.48 -1.15
CA GLY A 242 12.58 -0.58 -0.86
C GLY A 242 12.87 -1.43 0.38
N GLU A 243 12.08 -1.28 1.45
CA GLU A 243 12.20 -2.10 2.65
C GLU A 243 11.85 -3.57 2.39
N VAL A 244 10.75 -3.84 1.69
CA VAL A 244 10.34 -5.20 1.31
C VAL A 244 11.43 -5.90 0.50
N ILE A 245 11.97 -5.21 -0.52
CA ILE A 245 13.02 -5.75 -1.38
C ILE A 245 14.30 -6.04 -0.59
N LYS A 246 14.74 -5.12 0.27
CA LYS A 246 15.92 -5.32 1.12
C LYS A 246 15.75 -6.49 2.08
N ASP A 247 14.59 -6.59 2.75
CA ASP A 247 14.29 -7.69 3.66
C ASP A 247 14.30 -9.04 2.94
N LEU A 248 13.62 -9.16 1.78
CA LEU A 248 13.58 -10.38 0.99
C LEU A 248 14.95 -10.75 0.41
N ALA A 249 15.72 -9.77 -0.06
CA ALA A 249 17.07 -9.97 -0.58
C ALA A 249 18.12 -10.24 0.51
N GLY A 250 17.78 -10.12 1.80
CA GLY A 250 18.74 -10.27 2.91
C GLY A 250 19.79 -9.15 2.96
N LYS A 251 19.45 -7.95 2.47
CA LYS A 251 20.30 -6.75 2.49
C LYS A 251 19.84 -5.80 3.58
N LYS A 252 20.80 -5.10 4.21
CA LYS A 252 20.50 -4.06 5.20
C LYS A 252 20.57 -2.67 4.59
#